data_c294cd43d0b319220873ac45a184bb60
#
_entry.id   c294cd43d0b319220873ac45a184bb60
#
_cell.length_a   1.000
_cell.length_b   1.000
_cell.length_c   1.000
_cell.angle_alpha   90.00
_cell.angle_beta   90.00
_cell.angle_gamma   90.00
#
_symmetry.space_group_name_H-M   'P 1'
#
loop_
_entity.id
_entity.type
_entity.pdbx_description
1 polymer ?
#
loop_
_entity_poly.entity_id
_entity_poly.type
_entity_poly.pdbx_seq_one_letter_code
_entity_poly.pdbx_strand_id
1 'polypeptide(L)'
;MMAAMETQKKITETVFLDPDQKSPRAQEFEEKLSTRIVGQERAVRRMSGLYQIFLAGMNPLNRPVGTMLFLGPTGSGKTRVVEAAAEVLFGDPGAVIKIDCAEFQHSHEIAKLIGSPPGYLGHRETSPMLTQENLDRYHTEDTKLSLVLFDEIEKASDSLWQLLLGILDKATLTLGDNRRVDFSHTMVIMTSNLGAREMSELISGGMGFVPTHGAKNPNDSDVDQKIYRTAVEAARRKFSPEFMNRIDKVVVFRSLKEHHLRQILELELASVQDRIMRSAGTKFVFQCSDAAKDMLLKEGIDYKYGARHLKRSIERFLVYPLSNLVATDQVGLGDLVYVDLLDGQNKLVFSKRSGGALISDVAPAEETFVETEAKSGGVALPIPQTKVARKSQGRGEKSES
;
A
#
# COMPACT_ATOMS: atom_id res chain seq x y z
N MET A 1 -70.60 21.79 12.29
CA MET A 1 -69.47 20.98 12.69
C MET A 1 -68.63 20.68 11.43
N MET A 2 -67.80 21.64 11.01
CA MET A 2 -66.92 21.50 9.86
C MET A 2 -65.50 21.53 10.40
N ALA A 3 -64.86 20.39 10.42
CA ALA A 3 -63.44 20.26 10.77
C ALA A 3 -62.62 20.65 9.53
N ALA A 4 -61.91 21.74 9.63
CA ALA A 4 -60.97 22.14 8.63
C ALA A 4 -59.79 21.17 8.63
N MET A 5 -59.61 20.44 7.53
CA MET A 5 -58.37 19.70 7.24
C MET A 5 -57.33 20.71 6.73
N GLU A 6 -56.50 21.19 7.61
CA GLU A 6 -55.26 21.87 7.22
C GLU A 6 -54.31 20.83 6.66
N THR A 7 -54.23 20.77 5.34
CA THR A 7 -53.20 20.04 4.62
C THR A 7 -51.88 20.81 4.74
N GLN A 8 -51.02 20.44 5.66
CA GLN A 8 -49.64 20.94 5.73
C GLN A 8 -48.93 20.57 4.43
N LYS A 9 -48.76 21.57 3.58
CA LYS A 9 -47.91 21.49 2.39
C LYS A 9 -46.45 21.37 2.89
N LYS A 10 -45.93 20.14 2.97
CA LYS A 10 -44.49 19.93 3.18
C LYS A 10 -43.77 20.60 2.01
N ILE A 11 -43.12 21.70 2.28
CA ILE A 11 -42.20 22.33 1.35
C ILE A 11 -40.99 21.37 1.31
N THR A 12 -40.88 20.63 0.23
CA THR A 12 -39.68 19.79 -0.04
C THR A 12 -38.59 20.75 -0.55
N GLU A 13 -37.74 21.21 0.34
CA GLU A 13 -36.54 21.93 -0.07
C GLU A 13 -35.66 20.98 -0.91
N THR A 14 -35.37 21.39 -2.12
CA THR A 14 -34.44 20.66 -2.98
C THR A 14 -33.01 21.00 -2.54
N VAL A 15 -32.33 20.03 -1.90
CA VAL A 15 -30.94 20.16 -1.51
C VAL A 15 -30.08 19.55 -2.61
N PHE A 16 -29.09 20.28 -3.10
CA PHE A 16 -28.08 19.75 -4.03
C PHE A 16 -27.09 18.88 -3.25
N LEU A 17 -26.89 17.67 -3.73
CA LEU A 17 -25.97 16.71 -3.14
C LEU A 17 -24.66 16.73 -3.93
N ASP A 18 -23.54 16.58 -3.22
CA ASP A 18 -22.22 16.43 -3.81
C ASP A 18 -21.86 14.91 -3.88
N PRO A 19 -21.87 14.30 -5.08
CA PRO A 19 -21.56 12.89 -5.26
C PRO A 19 -20.05 12.57 -5.08
N ASP A 20 -19.19 13.57 -5.09
CA ASP A 20 -17.75 13.40 -4.95
C ASP A 20 -17.27 13.41 -3.48
N GLN A 21 -18.19 13.73 -2.56
CA GLN A 21 -17.89 13.73 -1.13
C GLN A 21 -17.63 12.30 -0.63
N LYS A 22 -16.49 12.10 0.03
CA LYS A 22 -16.12 10.81 0.65
C LYS A 22 -16.61 10.75 2.09
N SER A 23 -16.90 9.52 2.55
CA SER A 23 -17.14 9.31 3.98
C SER A 23 -15.87 9.54 4.79
N PRO A 24 -15.97 9.98 6.06
CA PRO A 24 -14.79 10.21 6.91
C PRO A 24 -13.86 8.99 6.99
N ARG A 25 -14.42 7.78 7.10
CA ARG A 25 -13.65 6.53 7.11
C ARG A 25 -12.90 6.27 5.80
N ALA A 26 -13.51 6.57 4.65
CA ALA A 26 -12.85 6.39 3.35
C ALA A 26 -11.79 7.44 3.11
N GLN A 27 -12.00 8.66 3.59
CA GLN A 27 -11.01 9.72 3.54
C GLN A 27 -9.80 9.39 4.42
N GLU A 28 -10.02 8.99 5.67
CA GLU A 28 -8.97 8.55 6.59
C GLU A 28 -8.16 7.37 6.01
N PHE A 29 -8.85 6.40 5.40
CA PHE A 29 -8.19 5.29 4.70
C PHE A 29 -7.29 5.78 3.57
N GLU A 30 -7.79 6.70 2.73
CA GLU A 30 -7.02 7.26 1.61
C GLU A 30 -5.81 8.06 2.10
N GLU A 31 -5.97 8.90 3.12
CA GLU A 31 -4.89 9.68 3.72
C GLU A 31 -3.80 8.74 4.29
N LYS A 32 -4.17 7.79 5.13
CA LYS A 32 -3.23 6.81 5.70
C LYS A 32 -2.55 5.94 4.64
N LEU A 33 -3.25 5.60 3.58
CA LEU A 33 -2.67 4.83 2.47
C LEU A 33 -1.70 5.69 1.65
N SER A 34 -2.02 6.98 1.46
CA SER A 34 -1.17 7.93 0.74
C SER A 34 0.18 8.16 1.41
N THR A 35 0.24 8.14 2.75
CA THR A 35 1.51 8.27 3.47
C THR A 35 2.44 7.06 3.29
N ARG A 36 1.90 5.88 2.93
CA ARG A 36 2.65 4.63 2.76
C ARG A 36 3.01 4.31 1.32
N ILE A 37 2.36 4.96 0.36
CA ILE A 37 2.48 4.67 -1.07
C ILE A 37 2.95 5.91 -1.81
N VAL A 38 4.10 5.80 -2.44
CA VAL A 38 4.75 6.89 -3.17
C VAL A 38 4.57 6.72 -4.67
N GLY A 39 4.14 7.77 -5.36
CA GLY A 39 4.10 7.87 -6.82
C GLY A 39 3.02 7.03 -7.51
N GLN A 40 2.01 6.53 -6.76
CA GLN A 40 0.94 5.71 -7.29
C GLN A 40 -0.45 6.19 -6.81
N GLU A 41 -0.70 7.47 -6.85
CA GLU A 41 -1.92 8.15 -6.34
C GLU A 41 -3.20 7.60 -7.00
N ARG A 42 -3.09 7.13 -8.25
CA ARG A 42 -4.22 6.50 -8.95
C ARG A 42 -4.63 5.18 -8.30
N ALA A 43 -3.66 4.37 -7.86
CA ALA A 43 -3.95 3.12 -7.17
C ALA A 43 -4.61 3.39 -5.81
N VAL A 44 -4.08 4.34 -5.05
CA VAL A 44 -4.63 4.77 -3.76
C VAL A 44 -6.09 5.21 -3.92
N ARG A 45 -6.37 6.13 -4.85
CA ARG A 45 -7.75 6.62 -5.11
C ARG A 45 -8.70 5.50 -5.54
N ARG A 46 -8.25 4.52 -6.33
CA ARG A 46 -9.11 3.41 -6.75
C ARG A 46 -9.39 2.44 -5.62
N MET A 47 -8.41 2.16 -4.75
CA MET A 47 -8.60 1.36 -3.54
C MET A 47 -9.58 2.04 -2.58
N SER A 48 -9.40 3.34 -2.33
CA SER A 48 -10.31 4.13 -1.49
C SER A 48 -11.74 4.16 -2.05
N GLY A 49 -11.89 4.26 -3.38
CA GLY A 49 -13.21 4.20 -4.02
C GLY A 49 -13.93 2.86 -3.82
N LEU A 50 -13.21 1.73 -3.87
CA LEU A 50 -13.81 0.42 -3.57
C LEU A 50 -14.18 0.29 -2.08
N TYR A 51 -13.32 0.80 -1.20
CA TYR A 51 -13.62 0.82 0.23
C TYR A 51 -14.85 1.68 0.55
N GLN A 52 -15.01 2.82 -0.14
CA GLN A 52 -16.23 3.65 -0.03
C GLN A 52 -17.50 2.89 -0.46
N ILE A 53 -17.44 2.13 -1.56
CA ILE A 53 -18.57 1.29 -2.03
C ILE A 53 -18.92 0.24 -0.97
N PHE A 54 -17.91 -0.41 -0.38
CA PHE A 54 -18.09 -1.38 0.69
C PHE A 54 -18.73 -0.74 1.93
N LEU A 55 -18.24 0.42 2.38
CA LEU A 55 -18.81 1.14 3.54
C LEU A 55 -20.25 1.57 3.33
N ALA A 56 -20.61 1.91 2.09
CA ALA A 56 -21.98 2.28 1.72
C ALA A 56 -22.93 1.08 1.60
N GLY A 57 -22.42 -0.17 1.68
CA GLY A 57 -23.21 -1.38 1.45
C GLY A 57 -23.75 -1.50 0.03
N MET A 58 -23.15 -0.80 -0.95
CA MET A 58 -23.59 -0.75 -2.35
C MET A 58 -22.82 -1.71 -3.26
N ASN A 59 -22.13 -2.68 -2.68
CA ASN A 59 -21.44 -3.73 -3.45
C ASN A 59 -22.46 -4.65 -4.13
N PRO A 60 -22.13 -5.21 -5.31
CA PRO A 60 -22.99 -6.16 -6.02
C PRO A 60 -23.28 -7.41 -5.15
N LEU A 61 -24.52 -7.87 -5.16
CA LEU A 61 -24.97 -9.00 -4.30
C LEU A 61 -24.30 -10.35 -4.63
N ASN A 62 -23.94 -10.56 -5.91
CA ASN A 62 -23.41 -11.85 -6.40
C ASN A 62 -22.01 -11.72 -7.01
N ARG A 63 -21.26 -10.71 -6.60
CA ARG A 63 -19.88 -10.47 -7.09
C ARG A 63 -19.02 -9.99 -5.91
N PRO A 64 -17.71 -10.14 -6.00
CA PRO A 64 -16.81 -9.50 -5.05
C PRO A 64 -17.09 -7.99 -4.91
N VAL A 65 -16.69 -7.39 -3.79
CA VAL A 65 -16.79 -5.92 -3.56
C VAL A 65 -16.20 -5.14 -4.72
N GLY A 66 -15.11 -5.66 -5.27
CA GLY A 66 -14.51 -5.14 -6.49
C GLY A 66 -13.31 -5.96 -6.93
N THR A 67 -13.05 -5.86 -8.21
CA THR A 67 -11.97 -6.57 -8.90
C THR A 67 -11.03 -5.57 -9.56
N MET A 68 -9.76 -5.63 -9.23
CA MET A 68 -8.74 -4.75 -9.81
C MET A 68 -7.61 -5.53 -10.46
N LEU A 69 -7.16 -5.03 -11.62
CA LEU A 69 -5.95 -5.50 -12.28
C LEU A 69 -4.89 -4.38 -12.24
N PHE A 70 -3.78 -4.65 -11.58
CA PHE A 70 -2.62 -3.77 -11.49
C PHE A 70 -1.59 -4.15 -12.55
N LEU A 71 -1.39 -3.27 -13.53
CA LEU A 71 -0.43 -3.44 -14.62
C LEU A 71 0.77 -2.53 -14.39
N GLY A 72 1.98 -3.00 -14.68
CA GLY A 72 3.15 -2.13 -14.63
C GLY A 72 4.46 -2.87 -14.37
N PRO A 73 5.58 -2.16 -14.41
CA PRO A 73 6.91 -2.77 -14.28
C PRO A 73 7.10 -3.41 -12.90
N THR A 74 8.03 -4.34 -12.83
CA THR A 74 8.46 -4.94 -11.58
C THR A 74 9.02 -3.86 -10.64
N GLY A 75 8.73 -3.95 -9.35
CA GLY A 75 9.23 -2.98 -8.37
C GLY A 75 8.52 -1.62 -8.38
N SER A 76 7.42 -1.44 -9.14
CA SER A 76 6.60 -0.22 -9.14
C SER A 76 5.64 -0.07 -7.94
N GLY A 77 5.60 -1.06 -7.04
CA GLY A 77 4.80 -1.01 -5.81
C GLY A 77 3.42 -1.69 -5.90
N LYS A 78 3.12 -2.49 -6.94
CA LYS A 78 1.81 -3.16 -7.12
C LYS A 78 1.39 -3.96 -5.88
N THR A 79 2.23 -4.88 -5.44
CA THR A 79 1.99 -5.71 -4.23
C THR A 79 1.97 -4.85 -2.96
N ARG A 80 2.86 -3.84 -2.87
CA ARG A 80 2.94 -2.96 -1.69
C ARG A 80 1.66 -2.18 -1.42
N VAL A 81 0.92 -1.75 -2.46
CA VAL A 81 -0.37 -1.06 -2.28
C VAL A 81 -1.37 -1.95 -1.53
N VAL A 82 -1.40 -3.25 -1.84
CA VAL A 82 -2.32 -4.20 -1.20
C VAL A 82 -1.90 -4.47 0.25
N GLU A 83 -0.60 -4.68 0.48
CA GLU A 83 -0.04 -4.86 1.83
C GLU A 83 -0.25 -3.61 2.70
N ALA A 84 -0.07 -2.41 2.14
CA ALA A 84 -0.33 -1.16 2.84
C ALA A 84 -1.84 -0.96 3.13
N ALA A 85 -2.72 -1.37 2.22
CA ALA A 85 -4.15 -1.33 2.46
C ALA A 85 -4.55 -2.28 3.62
N ALA A 86 -3.97 -3.48 3.67
CA ALA A 86 -4.17 -4.42 4.78
C ALA A 86 -3.67 -3.84 6.11
N GLU A 87 -2.48 -3.23 6.10
CA GLU A 87 -1.90 -2.57 7.27
C GLU A 87 -2.81 -1.44 7.80
N VAL A 88 -3.39 -0.63 6.90
CA VAL A 88 -4.30 0.45 7.30
C VAL A 88 -5.64 -0.07 7.82
N LEU A 89 -6.20 -1.13 7.19
CA LEU A 89 -7.52 -1.66 7.54
C LEU A 89 -7.49 -2.56 8.77
N PHE A 90 -6.45 -3.37 8.92
CA PHE A 90 -6.39 -4.45 9.91
C PHE A 90 -5.19 -4.35 10.86
N GLY A 91 -4.30 -3.37 10.67
CA GLY A 91 -3.08 -3.19 11.48
C GLY A 91 -1.95 -4.18 11.15
N ASP A 92 -2.12 -5.06 10.16
CA ASP A 92 -1.15 -6.07 9.76
C ASP A 92 -0.99 -6.09 8.21
N PRO A 93 0.19 -5.80 7.66
CA PRO A 93 0.44 -5.90 6.23
C PRO A 93 0.31 -7.33 5.69
N GLY A 94 0.37 -8.34 6.56
CA GLY A 94 0.13 -9.75 6.26
C GLY A 94 -1.34 -10.15 6.20
N ALA A 95 -2.29 -9.26 6.52
CA ALA A 95 -3.72 -9.53 6.47
C ALA A 95 -4.27 -9.58 5.03
N VAL A 96 -3.59 -10.33 4.17
CA VAL A 96 -3.89 -10.55 2.75
C VAL A 96 -3.73 -12.03 2.44
N ILE A 97 -4.70 -12.63 1.76
CA ILE A 97 -4.50 -13.94 1.14
C ILE A 97 -3.72 -13.72 -0.15
N LYS A 98 -2.42 -14.03 -0.10
CA LYS A 98 -1.51 -13.83 -1.23
C LYS A 98 -1.27 -15.15 -1.96
N ILE A 99 -1.54 -15.15 -3.26
CA ILE A 99 -1.37 -16.29 -4.16
C ILE A 99 -0.38 -15.90 -5.24
N ASP A 100 0.81 -16.52 -5.23
CA ASP A 100 1.78 -16.36 -6.30
C ASP A 100 1.36 -17.26 -7.48
N CYS A 101 0.89 -16.64 -8.56
CA CYS A 101 0.42 -17.38 -9.73
C CYS A 101 1.55 -18.09 -10.49
N ALA A 102 2.81 -17.80 -10.20
CA ALA A 102 3.94 -18.55 -10.72
C ALA A 102 4.01 -19.99 -10.17
N GLU A 103 3.37 -20.27 -9.02
CA GLU A 103 3.25 -21.62 -8.46
C GLU A 103 2.09 -22.43 -9.08
N PHE A 104 1.28 -21.82 -9.96
CA PHE A 104 0.05 -22.41 -10.54
C PHE A 104 0.09 -22.45 -12.05
N GLN A 105 1.26 -22.79 -12.61
CA GLN A 105 1.46 -22.89 -14.05
C GLN A 105 0.85 -24.16 -14.65
N HIS A 106 0.63 -25.18 -13.83
CA HIS A 106 0.03 -26.45 -14.24
C HIS A 106 -1.34 -26.68 -13.60
N SER A 107 -2.23 -27.35 -14.31
CA SER A 107 -3.62 -27.55 -13.89
C SER A 107 -3.77 -28.35 -12.58
N HIS A 108 -2.86 -29.27 -12.29
CA HIS A 108 -2.91 -30.08 -11.07
C HIS A 108 -2.56 -29.28 -9.80
N GLU A 109 -1.89 -28.15 -9.91
CA GLU A 109 -1.50 -27.29 -8.78
C GLU A 109 -2.70 -26.57 -8.16
N ILE A 110 -3.81 -26.46 -8.88
CA ILE A 110 -5.06 -25.87 -8.37
C ILE A 110 -5.57 -26.57 -7.12
N ALA A 111 -5.25 -27.86 -6.94
CA ALA A 111 -5.58 -28.59 -5.73
C ALA A 111 -5.03 -27.92 -4.46
N LYS A 112 -3.94 -27.15 -4.53
CA LYS A 112 -3.43 -26.36 -3.40
C LYS A 112 -4.40 -25.24 -3.00
N LEU A 113 -5.18 -24.70 -3.96
CA LEU A 113 -6.13 -23.61 -3.69
C LEU A 113 -7.47 -24.14 -3.18
N ILE A 114 -8.01 -25.19 -3.79
CA ILE A 114 -9.37 -25.68 -3.56
C ILE A 114 -9.42 -27.03 -2.82
N GLY A 115 -8.29 -27.68 -2.61
CA GLY A 115 -8.23 -29.05 -2.09
C GLY A 115 -8.43 -30.11 -3.17
N SER A 116 -8.09 -31.35 -2.84
CA SER A 116 -8.33 -32.51 -3.69
C SER A 116 -9.69 -33.16 -3.36
N PRO A 117 -10.44 -33.66 -4.37
CA PRO A 117 -11.66 -34.38 -4.13
C PRO A 117 -11.44 -35.65 -3.26
N PRO A 118 -12.47 -36.06 -2.48
CA PRO A 118 -12.38 -37.30 -1.70
C PRO A 118 -12.06 -38.51 -2.59
N GLY A 119 -11.12 -39.33 -2.14
CA GLY A 119 -10.68 -40.54 -2.84
C GLY A 119 -9.48 -40.36 -3.77
N TYR A 120 -9.02 -39.13 -4.02
CA TYR A 120 -7.76 -38.89 -4.75
C TYR A 120 -6.55 -38.94 -3.80
N LEU A 121 -5.40 -39.38 -4.34
CA LEU A 121 -4.10 -39.32 -3.64
C LEU A 121 -3.82 -37.86 -3.21
N GLY A 122 -3.49 -37.66 -1.93
CA GLY A 122 -3.21 -36.31 -1.39
C GLY A 122 -4.42 -35.59 -0.79
N HIS A 123 -5.65 -36.14 -0.81
CA HIS A 123 -6.84 -35.51 -0.22
C HIS A 123 -6.67 -35.14 1.28
N ARG A 124 -5.96 -35.94 2.04
CA ARG A 124 -5.70 -35.67 3.49
C ARG A 124 -4.50 -34.76 3.74
N GLU A 125 -3.64 -34.59 2.75
CA GLU A 125 -2.36 -33.90 2.89
C GLU A 125 -2.45 -32.43 2.39
N THR A 126 -3.43 -32.10 1.55
CA THR A 126 -3.57 -30.79 0.94
C THR A 126 -4.69 -30.00 1.60
N SER A 127 -4.33 -29.11 2.53
CA SER A 127 -5.28 -28.11 3.06
C SER A 127 -5.51 -27.01 2.02
N PRO A 128 -6.76 -26.73 1.60
CA PRO A 128 -7.03 -25.69 0.64
C PRO A 128 -6.69 -24.31 1.18
N MET A 129 -6.11 -23.46 0.35
CA MET A 129 -5.77 -22.07 0.75
C MET A 129 -7.01 -21.15 0.76
N LEU A 130 -7.94 -21.35 -0.16
CA LEU A 130 -9.14 -20.51 -0.34
C LEU A 130 -10.34 -21.09 0.44
N THR A 131 -10.25 -21.15 1.77
CA THR A 131 -11.36 -21.55 2.64
C THR A 131 -12.07 -20.33 3.22
N GLN A 132 -13.29 -20.50 3.71
CA GLN A 132 -14.03 -19.43 4.37
C GLN A 132 -13.29 -18.96 5.64
N GLU A 133 -12.73 -19.90 6.39
CA GLU A 133 -11.97 -19.57 7.60
C GLU A 133 -10.75 -18.69 7.30
N ASN A 134 -10.07 -18.93 6.16
CA ASN A 134 -8.94 -18.10 5.75
C ASN A 134 -9.40 -16.73 5.26
N LEU A 135 -10.52 -16.63 4.54
CA LEU A 135 -11.11 -15.36 4.12
C LEU A 135 -11.50 -14.51 5.33
N ASP A 136 -12.18 -15.11 6.30
CA ASP A 136 -12.70 -14.39 7.46
C ASP A 136 -11.66 -14.18 8.57
N ARG A 137 -10.45 -14.69 8.40
CA ARG A 137 -9.39 -14.71 9.42
C ARG A 137 -9.04 -13.32 9.98
N TYR A 138 -9.08 -12.31 9.13
CA TYR A 138 -8.72 -10.94 9.49
C TYR A 138 -9.93 -10.02 9.62
N HIS A 139 -11.15 -10.57 9.59
CA HIS A 139 -12.34 -9.80 9.86
C HIS A 139 -12.33 -9.24 11.28
N THR A 140 -12.74 -7.99 11.41
CA THR A 140 -12.96 -7.33 12.69
C THR A 140 -14.46 -7.11 12.91
N GLU A 141 -14.86 -6.69 14.11
CA GLU A 141 -16.25 -6.33 14.38
C GLU A 141 -16.75 -5.23 13.45
N ASP A 142 -15.87 -4.26 13.14
CA ASP A 142 -16.20 -3.08 12.31
C ASP A 142 -16.00 -3.31 10.81
N THR A 143 -15.14 -4.22 10.41
CA THR A 143 -14.74 -4.40 9.00
C THR A 143 -14.71 -5.89 8.64
N LYS A 144 -15.79 -6.34 8.00
CA LYS A 144 -15.90 -7.70 7.45
C LYS A 144 -15.53 -7.69 5.97
N LEU A 145 -14.26 -7.48 5.69
CA LEU A 145 -13.70 -7.36 4.35
C LEU A 145 -12.45 -8.22 4.25
N SER A 146 -12.30 -8.96 3.15
CA SER A 146 -11.13 -9.77 2.87
C SER A 146 -10.35 -9.18 1.69
N LEU A 147 -9.02 -9.21 1.76
CA LEU A 147 -8.14 -8.86 0.66
C LEU A 147 -7.53 -10.13 0.09
N VAL A 148 -7.75 -10.38 -1.20
CA VAL A 148 -7.14 -11.51 -1.92
C VAL A 148 -6.32 -10.97 -3.07
N LEU A 149 -5.04 -11.35 -3.09
CA LEU A 149 -4.07 -10.92 -4.09
C LEU A 149 -3.58 -12.11 -4.92
N PHE A 150 -3.82 -12.06 -6.22
CA PHE A 150 -3.21 -12.94 -7.20
C PHE A 150 -2.02 -12.22 -7.84
N ASP A 151 -0.83 -12.59 -7.43
CA ASP A 151 0.41 -11.95 -7.91
C ASP A 151 0.91 -12.64 -9.19
N GLU A 152 1.31 -11.86 -10.21
CA GLU A 152 1.80 -12.32 -11.52
C GLU A 152 0.80 -13.23 -12.28
N ILE A 153 -0.46 -12.78 -12.36
CA ILE A 153 -1.58 -13.55 -12.96
C ILE A 153 -1.33 -14.00 -14.41
N GLU A 154 -0.45 -13.33 -15.16
CA GLU A 154 -0.07 -13.74 -16.52
C GLU A 154 0.67 -15.07 -16.58
N LYS A 155 1.20 -15.56 -15.46
CA LYS A 155 1.89 -16.85 -15.36
C LYS A 155 0.96 -18.02 -15.05
N ALA A 156 -0.26 -17.73 -14.63
CA ALA A 156 -1.25 -18.72 -14.25
C ALA A 156 -1.62 -19.65 -15.41
N SER A 157 -1.97 -20.90 -15.09
CA SER A 157 -2.58 -21.85 -16.02
C SER A 157 -4.01 -21.45 -16.38
N ASP A 158 -4.51 -21.96 -17.51
CA ASP A 158 -5.90 -21.75 -17.93
C ASP A 158 -6.90 -22.22 -16.88
N SER A 159 -6.58 -23.27 -16.14
CA SER A 159 -7.43 -23.79 -15.07
C SER A 159 -7.59 -22.79 -13.92
N LEU A 160 -6.54 -22.03 -13.55
CA LEU A 160 -6.66 -20.97 -12.55
C LEU A 160 -7.51 -19.81 -13.08
N TRP A 161 -7.38 -19.46 -14.35
CA TRP A 161 -8.24 -18.42 -14.95
C TRP A 161 -9.72 -18.83 -14.95
N GLN A 162 -10.03 -20.10 -15.26
CA GLN A 162 -11.41 -20.63 -15.19
C GLN A 162 -11.97 -20.59 -13.76
N LEU A 163 -11.15 -20.94 -12.76
CA LEU A 163 -11.53 -20.83 -11.35
C LEU A 163 -11.81 -19.37 -10.98
N LEU A 164 -10.95 -18.44 -11.38
CA LEU A 164 -11.14 -17.01 -11.13
C LEU A 164 -12.41 -16.48 -11.78
N LEU A 165 -12.72 -16.87 -13.01
CA LEU A 165 -13.97 -16.47 -13.67
C LEU A 165 -15.19 -16.82 -12.80
N GLY A 166 -15.20 -18.00 -12.20
CA GLY A 166 -16.27 -18.41 -11.27
C GLY A 166 -16.39 -17.49 -10.05
N ILE A 167 -15.26 -17.13 -9.45
CA ILE A 167 -15.22 -16.21 -8.30
C ILE A 167 -15.68 -14.81 -8.71
N LEU A 168 -15.17 -14.28 -9.83
CA LEU A 168 -15.45 -12.92 -10.29
C LEU A 168 -16.91 -12.74 -10.74
N ASP A 169 -17.55 -13.80 -11.22
CA ASP A 169 -18.92 -13.77 -11.70
C ASP A 169 -19.97 -13.96 -10.63
N LYS A 170 -19.71 -14.86 -9.70
CA LYS A 170 -20.72 -15.32 -8.74
C LYS A 170 -20.31 -15.16 -7.29
N ALA A 171 -19.14 -14.59 -7.02
CA ALA A 171 -18.54 -14.50 -5.69
C ALA A 171 -18.55 -15.86 -4.95
N THR A 172 -18.51 -16.97 -5.66
CA THR A 172 -18.61 -18.30 -5.06
C THR A 172 -17.55 -19.22 -5.63
N LEU A 173 -16.87 -19.93 -4.74
CA LEU A 173 -15.92 -20.98 -5.08
C LEU A 173 -16.39 -22.29 -4.46
N THR A 174 -16.40 -23.37 -5.24
CA THR A 174 -16.64 -24.73 -4.73
C THR A 174 -15.30 -25.41 -4.51
N LEU A 175 -15.04 -25.85 -3.29
CA LEU A 175 -13.84 -26.59 -2.90
C LEU A 175 -13.92 -28.05 -3.41
N GLY A 176 -12.79 -28.75 -3.37
CA GLY A 176 -12.71 -30.17 -3.76
C GLY A 176 -13.60 -31.10 -2.93
N ASP A 177 -13.93 -30.70 -1.70
CA ASP A 177 -14.87 -31.43 -0.80
C ASP A 177 -16.33 -30.97 -0.93
N ASN A 178 -16.68 -30.21 -1.98
CA ASN A 178 -17.99 -29.61 -2.24
C ASN A 178 -18.44 -28.52 -1.27
N ARG A 179 -17.63 -28.05 -0.31
CA ARG A 179 -17.94 -26.87 0.46
C ARG A 179 -17.91 -25.64 -0.45
N ARG A 180 -18.80 -24.69 -0.18
CA ARG A 180 -18.84 -23.41 -0.91
C ARG A 180 -18.22 -22.32 -0.07
N VAL A 181 -17.43 -21.48 -0.70
CA VAL A 181 -16.77 -20.31 -0.13
C VAL A 181 -17.36 -19.06 -0.76
N ASP A 182 -17.75 -18.10 0.08
CA ASP A 182 -18.36 -16.84 -0.33
C ASP A 182 -17.30 -15.72 -0.41
N PHE A 183 -17.16 -15.13 -1.58
CA PHE A 183 -16.27 -14.01 -1.87
C PHE A 183 -17.01 -12.66 -1.98
N SER A 184 -18.29 -12.58 -1.59
CA SER A 184 -19.08 -11.33 -1.68
C SER A 184 -18.49 -10.17 -0.85
N HIS A 185 -17.78 -10.47 0.22
CA HIS A 185 -17.07 -9.50 1.06
C HIS A 185 -15.58 -9.40 0.76
N THR A 186 -15.17 -9.70 -0.47
CA THR A 186 -13.76 -9.75 -0.85
C THR A 186 -13.42 -8.69 -1.89
N MET A 187 -12.31 -7.99 -1.71
CA MET A 187 -11.63 -7.26 -2.78
C MET A 187 -10.61 -8.19 -3.43
N VAL A 188 -10.80 -8.46 -4.72
CA VAL A 188 -9.89 -9.30 -5.52
C VAL A 188 -8.95 -8.40 -6.29
N ILE A 189 -7.68 -8.48 -6.00
CA ILE A 189 -6.62 -7.74 -6.67
C ILE A 189 -5.73 -8.71 -7.43
N MET A 190 -5.43 -8.39 -8.66
CA MET A 190 -4.52 -9.15 -9.51
C MET A 190 -3.37 -8.24 -9.94
N THR A 191 -2.13 -8.73 -9.92
CA THR A 191 -1.00 -7.99 -10.46
C THR A 191 -0.47 -8.64 -11.71
N SER A 192 0.09 -7.83 -12.60
CA SER A 192 0.75 -8.31 -13.81
C SER A 192 1.88 -7.39 -14.26
N ASN A 193 2.90 -7.97 -14.89
CA ASN A 193 4.01 -7.24 -15.48
C ASN A 193 3.82 -7.03 -16.99
N LEU A 194 2.65 -7.36 -17.56
CA LEU A 194 2.35 -7.17 -18.96
C LEU A 194 2.44 -5.70 -19.38
N GLY A 195 3.00 -5.46 -20.55
CA GLY A 195 3.22 -4.11 -21.08
C GLY A 195 4.36 -3.33 -20.44
N ALA A 196 5.07 -3.91 -19.45
CA ALA A 196 6.15 -3.22 -18.74
C ALA A 196 7.30 -2.80 -19.66
N ARG A 197 7.63 -3.65 -20.64
CA ARG A 197 8.70 -3.38 -21.61
C ARG A 197 8.31 -2.25 -22.55
N GLU A 198 7.14 -2.32 -23.14
CA GLU A 198 6.59 -1.33 -24.07
C GLU A 198 6.40 0.03 -23.36
N MET A 199 5.94 0.03 -22.09
CA MET A 199 5.85 1.24 -21.28
C MET A 199 7.23 1.86 -21.03
N SER A 200 8.25 1.06 -20.74
CA SER A 200 9.61 1.55 -20.53
C SER A 200 10.21 2.14 -21.79
N GLU A 201 9.97 1.55 -22.96
CA GLU A 201 10.38 2.05 -24.26
C GLU A 201 9.72 3.40 -24.60
N LEU A 202 8.45 3.60 -24.23
CA LEU A 202 7.76 4.87 -24.40
C LEU A 202 8.32 5.98 -23.50
N ILE A 203 8.74 5.64 -22.27
CA ILE A 203 9.31 6.60 -21.31
C ILE A 203 10.76 6.98 -21.70
N SER A 204 11.55 6.01 -22.17
CA SER A 204 12.96 6.25 -22.56
C SER A 204 13.12 6.93 -23.93
N GLY A 205 12.02 7.30 -24.59
CA GLY A 205 12.06 7.93 -25.91
C GLY A 205 12.57 6.97 -26.97
N GLY A 206 11.78 5.93 -27.29
CA GLY A 206 12.13 4.79 -28.16
C GLY A 206 13.04 5.12 -29.33
N MET A 207 13.96 4.21 -29.65
CA MET A 207 14.89 4.32 -30.78
C MET A 207 14.17 4.77 -32.07
N GLY A 208 14.34 6.05 -32.45
CA GLY A 208 13.91 6.52 -33.76
C GLY A 208 13.25 7.90 -33.85
N PHE A 209 12.83 8.52 -32.77
CA PHE A 209 12.32 9.88 -32.81
C PHE A 209 13.25 10.82 -32.02
N VAL A 210 14.25 11.35 -32.70
CA VAL A 210 14.90 12.61 -32.31
C VAL A 210 13.77 13.64 -32.28
N PRO A 211 13.52 14.38 -31.19
CA PRO A 211 12.59 15.50 -31.21
C PRO A 211 13.16 16.52 -32.22
N THR A 212 12.52 16.66 -33.36
CA THR A 212 12.75 17.76 -34.27
C THR A 212 12.53 19.03 -33.46
N HIS A 213 13.52 19.89 -33.41
CA HIS A 213 13.49 21.22 -32.78
C HIS A 213 12.12 21.88 -33.09
N GLY A 214 11.24 22.03 -32.09
CA GLY A 214 9.96 22.71 -32.26
C GLY A 214 8.72 22.00 -31.71
N ALA A 215 8.76 20.74 -31.30
CA ALA A 215 7.64 20.10 -30.65
C ALA A 215 7.57 20.57 -29.19
N LYS A 216 6.52 21.33 -28.84
CA LYS A 216 6.10 21.62 -27.46
C LYS A 216 6.15 20.31 -26.67
N ASN A 217 6.72 20.36 -25.45
CA ASN A 217 6.73 19.23 -24.52
C ASN A 217 5.37 18.53 -24.57
N PRO A 218 5.27 17.23 -24.93
CA PRO A 218 4.00 16.53 -24.88
C PRO A 218 3.51 16.67 -23.45
N ASN A 219 2.28 17.18 -23.28
CA ASN A 219 1.68 17.32 -21.97
C ASN A 219 1.83 15.96 -21.25
N ASP A 220 2.22 15.94 -19.99
CA ASP A 220 2.34 14.72 -19.19
C ASP A 220 1.07 13.84 -19.29
N SER A 221 -0.08 14.44 -19.54
CA SER A 221 -1.38 13.77 -19.77
C SER A 221 -1.40 12.88 -21.02
N ASP A 222 -0.75 13.30 -22.13
CA ASP A 222 -0.79 12.55 -23.40
C ASP A 222 0.15 11.32 -23.33
N VAL A 223 1.27 11.47 -22.67
CA VAL A 223 2.19 10.35 -22.39
C VAL A 223 1.51 9.34 -21.49
N ASP A 224 0.83 9.80 -20.46
CA ASP A 224 0.06 8.96 -19.55
C ASP A 224 -1.04 8.16 -20.24
N GLN A 225 -1.78 8.78 -21.16
CA GLN A 225 -2.80 8.08 -21.93
C GLN A 225 -2.18 7.01 -22.84
N LYS A 226 -1.03 7.29 -23.46
CA LYS A 226 -0.31 6.31 -24.28
C LYS A 226 0.15 5.12 -23.44
N ILE A 227 0.79 5.39 -22.28
CA ILE A 227 1.22 4.34 -21.36
C ILE A 227 0.03 3.47 -20.93
N TYR A 228 -1.10 4.11 -20.57
CA TYR A 228 -2.31 3.39 -20.18
C TYR A 228 -2.83 2.50 -21.30
N ARG A 229 -2.98 3.02 -22.52
CA ARG A 229 -3.45 2.26 -23.69
C ARG A 229 -2.53 1.07 -23.98
N THR A 230 -1.23 1.29 -24.02
CA THR A 230 -0.23 0.24 -24.28
C THR A 230 -0.31 -0.88 -23.24
N ALA A 231 -0.41 -0.55 -21.96
CA ALA A 231 -0.56 -1.55 -20.90
C ALA A 231 -1.85 -2.36 -21.02
N VAL A 232 -2.97 -1.68 -21.27
CA VAL A 232 -4.27 -2.35 -21.44
C VAL A 232 -4.30 -3.22 -22.70
N GLU A 233 -3.70 -2.78 -23.81
CA GLU A 233 -3.58 -3.57 -25.03
C GLU A 233 -2.71 -4.82 -24.82
N ALA A 234 -1.61 -4.70 -24.07
CA ALA A 234 -0.78 -5.85 -23.71
C ALA A 234 -1.57 -6.87 -22.88
N ALA A 235 -2.37 -6.39 -21.91
CA ALA A 235 -3.26 -7.27 -21.14
C ALA A 235 -4.33 -7.93 -22.00
N ARG A 236 -4.98 -7.19 -22.91
CA ARG A 236 -5.99 -7.74 -23.84
C ARG A 236 -5.44 -8.76 -24.84
N ARG A 237 -4.15 -8.70 -25.15
CA ARG A 237 -3.47 -9.72 -25.98
C ARG A 237 -3.24 -11.04 -25.24
N LYS A 238 -3.07 -10.97 -23.92
CA LYS A 238 -2.77 -12.14 -23.07
C LYS A 238 -4.04 -12.76 -22.50
N PHE A 239 -4.97 -11.96 -22.01
CA PHE A 239 -6.19 -12.40 -21.33
C PHE A 239 -7.37 -12.46 -22.31
N SER A 240 -8.26 -13.43 -22.10
CA SER A 240 -9.48 -13.51 -22.89
C SER A 240 -10.37 -12.27 -22.69
N PRO A 241 -11.17 -11.89 -23.70
CA PRO A 241 -12.15 -10.81 -23.55
C PRO A 241 -13.12 -11.05 -22.39
N GLU A 242 -13.49 -12.30 -22.16
CA GLU A 242 -14.36 -12.68 -21.06
C GLU A 242 -13.72 -12.32 -19.70
N PHE A 243 -12.47 -12.70 -19.47
CA PHE A 243 -11.74 -12.35 -18.25
C PHE A 243 -11.60 -10.84 -18.06
N MET A 244 -11.24 -10.11 -19.12
CA MET A 244 -11.10 -8.65 -19.05
C MET A 244 -12.41 -7.93 -18.73
N ASN A 245 -13.55 -8.47 -19.16
CA ASN A 245 -14.88 -7.91 -18.88
C ASN A 245 -15.34 -8.13 -17.42
N ARG A 246 -14.68 -9.01 -16.65
CA ARG A 246 -14.95 -9.22 -15.21
C ARG A 246 -14.12 -8.31 -14.31
N ILE A 247 -13.18 -7.59 -14.87
CA ILE A 247 -12.32 -6.66 -14.11
C ILE A 247 -12.99 -5.30 -14.07
N ASP A 248 -13.31 -4.83 -12.86
CA ASP A 248 -13.99 -3.56 -12.66
C ASP A 248 -13.06 -2.38 -12.94
N LYS A 249 -11.78 -2.48 -12.53
CA LYS A 249 -10.80 -1.40 -12.71
C LYS A 249 -9.44 -1.94 -13.11
N VAL A 250 -8.88 -1.38 -14.18
CA VAL A 250 -7.47 -1.57 -14.55
C VAL A 250 -6.69 -0.34 -14.07
N VAL A 251 -5.65 -0.58 -13.29
CA VAL A 251 -4.76 0.45 -12.74
C VAL A 251 -3.37 0.25 -13.28
N VAL A 252 -2.85 1.24 -13.99
CA VAL A 252 -1.51 1.20 -14.56
C VAL A 252 -0.53 1.92 -13.62
N PHE A 253 0.44 1.17 -13.14
CA PHE A 253 1.53 1.64 -12.28
C PHE A 253 2.65 2.21 -13.14
N ARG A 254 3.15 3.37 -12.76
CA ARG A 254 4.26 4.03 -13.43
C ARG A 254 5.59 3.59 -12.87
N SER A 255 6.64 3.73 -13.68
CA SER A 255 8.01 3.63 -13.18
C SER A 255 8.26 4.73 -12.14
N LEU A 256 8.95 4.37 -11.08
CA LEU A 256 9.30 5.31 -10.02
C LEU A 256 10.40 6.26 -10.50
N LYS A 257 10.22 7.55 -10.27
CA LYS A 257 11.23 8.59 -10.54
C LYS A 257 12.20 8.67 -9.35
N GLU A 258 13.35 9.33 -9.54
CA GLU A 258 14.38 9.45 -8.50
C GLU A 258 13.85 10.06 -7.19
N HIS A 259 13.05 11.13 -7.25
CA HIS A 259 12.46 11.73 -6.06
C HIS A 259 11.50 10.78 -5.33
N HIS A 260 10.78 9.89 -6.06
CA HIS A 260 9.98 8.85 -5.44
C HIS A 260 10.85 7.82 -4.71
N LEU A 261 11.98 7.44 -5.31
CA LEU A 261 12.92 6.49 -4.68
C LEU A 261 13.55 7.09 -3.42
N ARG A 262 13.80 8.40 -3.39
CA ARG A 262 14.29 9.12 -2.19
C ARG A 262 13.24 9.09 -1.07
N GLN A 263 11.97 9.34 -1.38
CA GLN A 263 10.88 9.22 -0.41
C GLN A 263 10.70 7.78 0.09
N ILE A 264 10.82 6.79 -0.80
CA ILE A 264 10.75 5.36 -0.42
C ILE A 264 11.93 5.00 0.49
N LEU A 265 13.13 5.51 0.23
CA LEU A 265 14.28 5.32 1.11
C LEU A 265 13.97 5.78 2.54
N GLU A 266 13.42 6.98 2.71
CA GLU A 266 13.06 7.50 4.04
C GLU A 266 12.04 6.59 4.74
N LEU A 267 11.00 6.11 4.03
CA LEU A 267 10.02 5.18 4.58
C LEU A 267 10.66 3.84 4.98
N GLU A 268 11.57 3.30 4.18
CA GLU A 268 12.26 2.05 4.51
C GLU A 268 13.24 2.24 5.68
N LEU A 269 13.94 3.37 5.78
CA LEU A 269 14.79 3.70 6.94
C LEU A 269 13.95 3.82 8.23
N ALA A 270 12.80 4.50 8.17
CA ALA A 270 11.86 4.56 9.29
C ALA A 270 11.36 3.16 9.68
N SER A 271 11.04 2.31 8.70
CA SER A 271 10.64 0.91 8.96
C SER A 271 11.75 0.09 9.65
N VAL A 272 13.01 0.30 9.27
CA VAL A 272 14.17 -0.32 9.96
C VAL A 272 14.25 0.18 11.40
N GLN A 273 14.09 1.48 11.64
CA GLN A 273 14.09 2.07 12.99
C GLN A 273 12.97 1.49 13.84
N ASP A 274 11.75 1.39 13.30
CA ASP A 274 10.61 0.77 14.00
C ASP A 274 10.88 -0.71 14.33
N ARG A 275 11.51 -1.44 13.43
CA ARG A 275 11.90 -2.85 13.65
C ARG A 275 12.88 -2.98 14.83
N ILE A 276 13.86 -2.07 14.92
CA ILE A 276 14.80 -2.01 16.04
C ILE A 276 14.04 -1.73 17.35
N MET A 277 13.14 -0.75 17.36
CA MET A 277 12.39 -0.37 18.55
C MET A 277 11.41 -1.44 19.04
N ARG A 278 10.85 -2.25 18.13
CA ARG A 278 9.92 -3.35 18.45
C ARG A 278 10.64 -4.66 18.78
N SER A 279 11.92 -4.79 18.45
CA SER A 279 12.69 -6.02 18.71
C SER A 279 12.83 -6.26 20.22
N ALA A 280 12.98 -7.53 20.61
CA ALA A 280 13.33 -7.91 22.00
C ALA A 280 14.79 -7.62 22.35
N GLY A 281 15.61 -7.28 21.36
CA GLY A 281 17.04 -7.00 21.52
C GLY A 281 17.35 -5.58 21.96
N THR A 282 18.58 -5.17 21.73
CA THR A 282 19.08 -3.84 22.07
C THR A 282 18.35 -2.76 21.26
N LYS A 283 17.73 -1.80 21.95
CA LYS A 283 17.02 -0.67 21.35
C LYS A 283 17.97 0.51 21.24
N PHE A 284 18.14 1.04 20.05
CA PHE A 284 18.97 2.19 19.75
C PHE A 284 18.38 3.00 18.59
N VAL A 285 18.86 4.21 18.40
CA VAL A 285 18.45 5.08 17.30
C VAL A 285 19.61 5.20 16.32
N PHE A 286 19.33 5.24 15.02
CA PHE A 286 20.33 5.55 14.03
C PHE A 286 19.93 6.74 13.16
N GLN A 287 20.91 7.46 12.67
CA GLN A 287 20.73 8.58 11.74
C GLN A 287 21.70 8.41 10.56
N CYS A 288 21.18 8.51 9.35
CA CYS A 288 21.98 8.49 8.12
C CYS A 288 22.23 9.90 7.63
N SER A 289 23.49 10.22 7.27
CA SER A 289 23.82 11.45 6.56
C SER A 289 23.24 11.43 5.14
N ASP A 290 23.10 12.60 4.52
CA ASP A 290 22.64 12.69 3.13
C ASP A 290 23.58 11.97 2.17
N ALA A 291 24.89 11.99 2.42
CA ALA A 291 25.89 11.24 1.66
C ALA A 291 25.68 9.73 1.75
N ALA A 292 25.35 9.22 2.94
CA ALA A 292 25.01 7.80 3.15
C ALA A 292 23.72 7.44 2.42
N LYS A 293 22.70 8.30 2.47
CA LYS A 293 21.42 8.11 1.75
C LYS A 293 21.62 8.10 0.25
N ASP A 294 22.41 9.01 -0.29
CA ASP A 294 22.74 9.07 -1.73
C ASP A 294 23.52 7.84 -2.19
N MET A 295 24.42 7.33 -1.37
CA MET A 295 25.11 6.05 -1.64
C MET A 295 24.12 4.88 -1.67
N LEU A 296 23.22 4.76 -0.68
CA LEU A 296 22.20 3.71 -0.65
C LEU A 296 21.27 3.78 -1.86
N LEU A 297 20.90 4.99 -2.30
CA LEU A 297 20.13 5.20 -3.51
C LEU A 297 20.93 4.75 -4.75
N LYS A 298 22.17 5.18 -4.89
CA LYS A 298 23.02 4.85 -6.04
C LYS A 298 23.21 3.34 -6.19
N GLU A 299 23.46 2.63 -5.10
CA GLU A 299 23.59 1.17 -5.08
C GLU A 299 22.25 0.44 -5.22
N GLY A 300 21.14 1.11 -4.84
CA GLY A 300 19.78 0.59 -4.88
C GLY A 300 18.99 0.95 -6.14
N ILE A 301 19.48 1.84 -7.00
CA ILE A 301 18.79 2.21 -8.23
C ILE A 301 19.16 1.22 -9.34
N ASP A 302 18.20 0.37 -9.68
CA ASP A 302 18.15 -0.31 -10.97
C ASP A 302 16.85 0.08 -11.68
N TYR A 303 16.97 0.83 -12.75
CA TYR A 303 15.80 1.31 -13.52
C TYR A 303 14.92 0.18 -14.08
N LYS A 304 15.43 -1.06 -14.15
CA LYS A 304 14.65 -2.24 -14.59
C LYS A 304 13.84 -2.87 -13.45
N TYR A 305 14.31 -2.76 -12.21
CA TYR A 305 13.74 -3.50 -11.07
C TYR A 305 13.15 -2.60 -9.98
N GLY A 306 13.20 -1.28 -10.16
CA GLY A 306 12.56 -0.29 -9.29
C GLY A 306 13.00 -0.38 -7.81
N ALA A 307 12.05 -0.14 -6.89
CA ALA A 307 12.35 -0.07 -5.44
C ALA A 307 12.78 -1.41 -4.79
N ARG A 308 12.67 -2.56 -5.49
CA ARG A 308 13.07 -3.86 -4.93
C ARG A 308 14.58 -3.93 -4.65
N HIS A 309 15.40 -3.30 -5.50
CA HIS A 309 16.85 -3.22 -5.30
C HIS A 309 17.22 -2.29 -4.16
N LEU A 310 16.48 -1.20 -3.95
CA LEU A 310 16.69 -0.27 -2.85
C LEU A 310 16.57 -0.98 -1.49
N LYS A 311 15.55 -1.81 -1.32
CA LYS A 311 15.37 -2.60 -0.09
C LYS A 311 16.54 -3.56 0.15
N ARG A 312 17.05 -4.21 -0.89
CA ARG A 312 18.23 -5.08 -0.80
C ARG A 312 19.50 -4.30 -0.47
N SER A 313 19.65 -3.08 -1.02
CA SER A 313 20.76 -2.18 -0.69
C SER A 313 20.74 -1.82 0.80
N ILE A 314 19.60 -1.42 1.33
CA ILE A 314 19.41 -1.11 2.76
C ILE A 314 19.75 -2.33 3.63
N GLU A 315 19.23 -3.51 3.30
CA GLU A 315 19.53 -4.73 4.07
C GLU A 315 21.04 -5.06 4.05
N ARG A 316 21.68 -4.95 2.89
CA ARG A 316 23.10 -5.27 2.74
C ARG A 316 24.04 -4.26 3.39
N PHE A 317 23.83 -2.97 3.15
CA PHE A 317 24.79 -1.93 3.53
C PHE A 317 24.49 -1.28 4.88
N LEU A 318 23.25 -1.37 5.37
CA LEU A 318 22.84 -0.76 6.63
C LEU A 318 22.46 -1.82 7.68
N VAL A 319 21.46 -2.66 7.39
CA VAL A 319 20.91 -3.58 8.42
C VAL A 319 21.91 -4.64 8.83
N TYR A 320 22.59 -5.28 7.89
CA TYR A 320 23.58 -6.31 8.20
C TYR A 320 24.76 -5.77 9.03
N PRO A 321 25.41 -4.62 8.69
CA PRO A 321 26.41 -4.02 9.55
C PRO A 321 25.89 -3.63 10.94
N LEU A 322 24.70 -3.00 11.03
CA LEU A 322 24.07 -2.66 12.31
C LEU A 322 23.86 -3.94 13.18
N SER A 323 23.42 -5.02 12.58
CA SER A 323 23.25 -6.29 13.28
C SER A 323 24.57 -6.82 13.84
N ASN A 324 25.68 -6.69 13.09
CA ASN A 324 27.01 -7.07 13.59
C ASN A 324 27.44 -6.19 14.76
N LEU A 325 27.19 -4.88 14.70
CA LEU A 325 27.54 -3.96 15.80
C LEU A 325 26.78 -4.29 17.09
N VAL A 326 25.50 -4.67 16.96
CA VAL A 326 24.70 -5.14 18.11
C VAL A 326 25.22 -6.49 18.62
N ALA A 327 25.47 -7.44 17.74
CA ALA A 327 25.94 -8.79 18.11
C ALA A 327 27.33 -8.82 18.76
N THR A 328 28.13 -7.77 18.54
CA THR A 328 29.47 -7.61 19.13
C THR A 328 29.51 -6.61 20.29
N ASP A 329 28.36 -6.26 20.84
CA ASP A 329 28.19 -5.33 21.95
C ASP A 329 28.82 -3.94 21.73
N GLN A 330 29.04 -3.56 20.47
CA GLN A 330 29.54 -2.23 20.12
C GLN A 330 28.44 -1.16 20.20
N VAL A 331 27.18 -1.57 20.09
CA VAL A 331 26.00 -0.69 20.24
C VAL A 331 25.17 -1.20 21.40
N GLY A 332 24.93 -0.31 22.38
CA GLY A 332 24.18 -0.58 23.60
C GLY A 332 22.76 0.04 23.59
N LEU A 333 22.04 -0.25 24.67
CA LEU A 333 20.70 0.32 24.88
C LEU A 333 20.75 1.86 24.98
N GLY A 334 19.95 2.56 24.16
CA GLY A 334 19.86 4.00 24.15
C GLY A 334 21.01 4.72 23.43
N ASP A 335 21.88 4.00 22.73
CA ASP A 335 22.93 4.64 21.92
C ASP A 335 22.33 5.32 20.67
N LEU A 336 22.98 6.41 20.24
CA LEU A 336 22.72 7.06 18.96
C LEU A 336 23.84 6.71 17.98
N VAL A 337 23.50 6.00 16.92
CA VAL A 337 24.44 5.57 15.87
C VAL A 337 24.33 6.52 14.68
N TYR A 338 25.44 7.15 14.30
CA TYR A 338 25.55 7.95 13.09
C TYR A 338 26.13 7.09 11.98
N VAL A 339 25.47 7.11 10.83
CA VAL A 339 25.87 6.40 9.61
C VAL A 339 26.27 7.43 8.57
N ASP A 340 27.51 7.39 8.14
CA ASP A 340 28.07 8.32 7.18
C ASP A 340 28.82 7.61 6.06
N LEU A 341 29.15 8.31 4.99
CA LEU A 341 29.96 7.80 3.88
C LEU A 341 31.44 8.11 4.13
N LEU A 342 32.31 7.12 4.00
CA LEU A 342 33.75 7.36 4.08
C LEU A 342 34.22 8.07 2.81
N ASP A 343 34.83 9.24 2.97
CA ASP A 343 35.36 10.03 1.87
C ASP A 343 36.29 9.22 0.95
N GLY A 344 36.00 9.24 -0.36
CA GLY A 344 36.78 8.52 -1.37
C GLY A 344 36.54 7.01 -1.45
N GLN A 345 35.69 6.43 -0.61
CA GLN A 345 35.32 5.00 -0.64
C GLN A 345 33.80 4.84 -0.63
N ASN A 346 33.30 3.92 -1.45
CA ASN A 346 31.84 3.61 -1.48
C ASN A 346 31.47 2.69 -0.28
N LYS A 347 31.83 3.12 0.95
CA LYS A 347 31.64 2.34 2.17
C LYS A 347 31.03 3.20 3.29
N LEU A 348 29.98 2.68 3.93
CA LEU A 348 29.37 3.32 5.09
C LEU A 348 30.25 3.11 6.34
N VAL A 349 30.36 4.16 7.14
CA VAL A 349 31.06 4.21 8.43
C VAL A 349 30.03 4.44 9.51
N PHE A 350 30.20 3.73 10.61
CA PHE A 350 29.31 3.79 11.76
C PHE A 350 30.07 4.39 12.95
N SER A 351 29.53 5.43 13.53
CA SER A 351 30.06 6.04 14.75
C SER A 351 28.93 6.14 15.78
N LYS A 352 29.26 6.16 17.05
CA LYS A 352 28.24 6.29 18.11
C LYS A 352 28.55 7.42 19.07
N ARG A 353 27.50 8.02 19.62
CA ARG A 353 27.56 8.82 20.85
C ARG A 353 26.96 8.02 21.97
N SER A 354 27.77 7.74 22.99
CA SER A 354 27.32 7.02 24.19
C SER A 354 26.52 7.95 25.09
N GLY A 355 25.38 7.50 25.57
CA GLY A 355 24.62 8.12 26.66
C GLY A 355 23.82 9.37 26.31
N GLY A 356 23.19 9.48 25.12
CA GLY A 356 22.52 10.71 24.73
C GLY A 356 21.17 10.61 24.04
N ALA A 357 20.71 9.46 23.61
CA ALA A 357 19.36 9.36 23.09
C ALA A 357 18.38 9.11 24.24
N LEU A 358 17.88 10.18 24.88
CA LEU A 358 16.63 10.08 25.62
C LEU A 358 15.58 9.62 24.61
N ILE A 359 14.84 8.56 24.96
CA ILE A 359 13.72 8.00 24.15
C ILE A 359 12.65 9.07 23.84
N SER A 360 12.73 10.24 24.49
CA SER A 360 11.90 11.43 24.26
C SER A 360 12.25 12.24 23.01
N ASP A 361 13.40 12.01 22.38
CA ASP A 361 13.83 12.80 21.21
C ASP A 361 13.43 12.16 19.85
N VAL A 362 12.76 11.00 19.91
CA VAL A 362 12.08 10.44 18.75
C VAL A 362 10.67 11.03 18.70
N ALA A 363 10.59 12.33 18.40
CA ALA A 363 9.32 12.89 17.95
C ALA A 363 8.90 12.13 16.68
N PRO A 364 7.62 11.70 16.54
CA PRO A 364 7.12 11.25 15.25
C PRO A 364 7.40 12.37 14.27
N ALA A 365 7.85 12.02 13.06
CA ALA A 365 8.15 12.99 12.02
C ALA A 365 7.00 13.99 11.97
N GLU A 366 7.23 15.21 12.45
CA GLU A 366 6.26 16.29 12.34
C GLU A 366 6.02 16.50 10.86
N GLU A 367 4.76 16.37 10.47
CA GLU A 367 4.24 16.75 9.20
C GLU A 367 4.62 18.21 8.93
N THR A 368 5.71 18.44 8.21
CA THR A 368 5.99 19.76 7.63
C THR A 368 4.98 19.96 6.50
N PHE A 369 3.81 20.48 6.86
CA PHE A 369 2.92 21.13 5.91
C PHE A 369 3.67 22.31 5.33
N VAL A 370 4.06 22.21 4.06
CA VAL A 370 4.49 23.35 3.27
C VAL A 370 3.23 24.17 2.98
N GLU A 371 3.01 25.22 3.76
CA GLU A 371 2.05 26.25 3.43
C GLU A 371 2.44 26.89 2.09
N THR A 372 1.71 26.56 1.05
CA THR A 372 1.68 27.36 -0.17
C THR A 372 0.87 28.63 0.11
N GLU A 373 1.55 29.76 0.20
CA GLU A 373 0.92 31.08 0.27
C GLU A 373 -0.04 31.28 -0.92
N ALA A 374 -1.34 31.17 -0.67
CA ALA A 374 -2.37 31.74 -1.53
C ALA A 374 -2.70 33.13 -1.00
N LYS A 375 -2.25 34.16 -1.71
CA LYS A 375 -2.70 35.54 -1.52
C LYS A 375 -4.17 35.66 -1.88
N SER A 376 -5.05 35.85 -0.90
CA SER A 376 -6.24 36.70 -1.05
C SER A 376 -6.87 36.97 0.33
N GLY A 377 -7.17 38.21 0.59
CA GLY A 377 -7.52 38.80 1.87
C GLY A 377 -8.88 38.39 2.44
N GLY A 378 -8.99 38.55 3.76
CA GLY A 378 -10.28 38.71 4.43
C GLY A 378 -10.37 38.06 5.80
N VAL A 379 -10.31 38.92 6.82
CA VAL A 379 -10.99 38.86 8.12
C VAL A 379 -10.53 37.76 9.15
N ALA A 380 -9.81 38.24 10.14
CA ALA A 380 -9.47 37.52 11.39
C ALA A 380 -10.67 37.42 12.33
N LEU A 381 -10.89 36.24 12.91
CA LEU A 381 -11.69 36.04 14.11
C LEU A 381 -10.81 35.47 15.24
N PRO A 382 -11.03 35.84 16.51
CA PRO A 382 -10.07 35.63 17.59
C PRO A 382 -10.17 34.24 18.22
N ILE A 383 -8.99 33.69 18.56
CA ILE A 383 -8.79 32.42 19.24
C ILE A 383 -8.95 32.62 20.77
N PRO A 384 -9.64 31.76 21.52
CA PRO A 384 -9.69 31.85 22.99
C PRO A 384 -8.43 31.24 23.60
N GLN A 385 -7.79 32.06 24.44
CA GLN A 385 -6.65 31.68 25.28
C GLN A 385 -7.09 30.77 26.42
N THR A 386 -6.52 29.58 26.54
CA THR A 386 -6.65 28.72 27.72
C THR A 386 -5.50 29.01 28.71
N LYS A 387 -5.85 29.47 29.91
CA LYS A 387 -4.93 29.74 31.02
C LYS A 387 -4.37 28.43 31.60
N VAL A 388 -3.04 28.28 31.59
CA VAL A 388 -2.33 27.27 32.36
C VAL A 388 -2.19 27.72 33.79
N ALA A 389 -2.75 26.99 34.75
CA ALA A 389 -2.61 27.23 36.18
C ALA A 389 -1.29 26.61 36.69
N ARG A 390 -0.37 27.47 37.12
CA ARG A 390 0.79 27.06 37.90
C ARG A 390 0.35 26.71 39.32
N LYS A 391 0.65 25.49 39.79
CA LYS A 391 0.62 25.14 41.22
C LYS A 391 1.99 25.36 41.83
N SER A 392 2.03 26.28 42.76
CA SER A 392 3.15 26.60 43.63
C SER A 392 3.36 25.54 44.73
N GLN A 393 4.62 25.24 45.00
CA GLN A 393 5.08 24.48 46.16
C GLN A 393 4.80 25.26 47.44
N GLY A 394 4.30 24.57 48.44
CA GLY A 394 4.24 25.04 49.86
C GLY A 394 4.83 23.97 50.77
N ARG A 395 5.96 24.32 51.39
CA ARG A 395 6.57 23.62 52.53
C ARG A 395 5.70 23.76 53.79
N GLY A 396 5.71 22.77 54.63
CA GLY A 396 5.18 22.88 56.02
C GLY A 396 5.47 21.61 56.80
N GLU A 397 6.35 21.78 57.76
CA GLU A 397 6.87 20.84 58.76
C GLU A 397 5.88 20.49 59.88
N LYS A 398 6.27 19.42 60.65
CA LYS A 398 5.96 19.05 62.04
C LYS A 398 4.59 18.42 62.30
N SER A 399 4.42 17.46 63.17
CA SER A 399 5.11 16.71 64.23
C SER A 399 4.07 15.87 64.98
N GLU A 400 4.52 14.73 65.52
CA GLU A 400 4.03 14.08 66.78
C GLU A 400 2.56 13.60 66.84
N SER A 401 2.34 12.36 66.88
CA SER A 401 2.08 11.45 68.05
C SER A 401 1.90 10.02 67.54
#